data_1895f34d8e16105e4d448884051ac684
#
_entry.id   1895f34d8e16105e4d448884051ac684
#
_cell.length_a   1.000
_cell.length_b   1.000
_cell.length_c   1.000
_cell.angle_alpha   90.00
_cell.angle_beta   90.00
_cell.angle_gamma   90.00
#
_symmetry.space_group_name_H-M   'P 1'
#
loop_
_entity.id
_entity.type
_entity.pdbx_description
1 polymer ?
#
loop_
_entity_poly.entity_id
_entity_poly.type
_entity_poly.pdbx_seq_one_letter_code
_entity_poly.pdbx_strand_id
1 'polypeptide(L)'
;MFTLPTVARFRSVLVLFLVTFCAACMVYYHLALFVPRAREVRAEQGFGNGYSFGADFYPIWLTSRASLLEHRDPYGPEMTRQIQIGLFGRPLDTRNPAAPADYRAFAYPAFVDVLLWPLALLPFSAVRIGLAVILSAVTALSVVLWLRTLRLRASPVTLAVLVLLTLSNYAVLEGLFAEQVGLLAGFLLAASLAALVDGRLFLSGGLLALTLIKPQMTALVVAYLLLWSFDQWRARWRFVGSFLLTSALLVASSLLVWPSWIPQWLQVVFGYRQYSTPPLVGYLLGTQIGSRMTPFLIAMLLVTAIALASRMRRASPTSTEFALTVSLLLAITAITLLPGHAVYDHVVLLPGILLIALSWQVFARSIPRLRVLLGVTALAFFWQWILAPAVIATRPILSPQFASAVLTLPIRAAASIPFGVLALLGLMMRQVTRKQIAGGRN
;
A
#
# COMPACT_ATOMS: atom_id res chain seq x y z
N MET A 1 -34.18 -29.34 -21.43
CA MET A 1 -33.19 -29.16 -20.36
C MET A 1 -32.06 -28.24 -20.84
N PHE A 2 -32.36 -26.95 -21.18
CA PHE A 2 -31.44 -26.00 -21.84
C PHE A 2 -31.49 -24.59 -21.21
N THR A 3 -31.47 -24.47 -19.88
CA THR A 3 -31.61 -23.16 -19.22
C THR A 3 -30.40 -22.72 -18.35
N LEU A 4 -29.36 -23.55 -18.17
CA LEU A 4 -28.23 -23.24 -17.32
C LEU A 4 -27.17 -22.26 -17.88
N PRO A 5 -26.81 -22.25 -19.19
CA PRO A 5 -25.79 -21.33 -19.70
C PRO A 5 -26.26 -19.87 -19.80
N THR A 6 -27.54 -19.63 -20.06
CA THR A 6 -28.13 -18.27 -20.19
C THR A 6 -28.20 -17.56 -18.83
N VAL A 7 -28.65 -18.23 -17.78
CA VAL A 7 -28.77 -17.67 -16.43
C VAL A 7 -27.40 -17.35 -15.86
N ALA A 8 -26.40 -18.22 -16.05
CA ALA A 8 -25.02 -17.98 -15.60
C ALA A 8 -24.38 -16.78 -16.33
N ARG A 9 -24.57 -16.67 -17.63
CA ARG A 9 -24.12 -15.51 -18.43
C ARG A 9 -24.81 -14.22 -17.99
N PHE A 10 -26.11 -14.24 -17.80
CA PHE A 10 -26.87 -13.06 -17.33
C PHE A 10 -26.38 -12.59 -15.96
N ARG A 11 -26.18 -13.50 -15.00
CA ARG A 11 -25.61 -13.17 -13.68
C ARG A 11 -24.23 -12.55 -13.79
N SER A 12 -23.35 -13.08 -14.63
CA SER A 12 -22.01 -12.55 -14.85
C SER A 12 -22.02 -11.14 -15.44
N VAL A 13 -22.90 -10.90 -16.43
CA VAL A 13 -23.07 -9.58 -17.05
C VAL A 13 -23.62 -8.57 -16.02
N LEU A 14 -24.64 -8.97 -15.25
CA LEU A 14 -25.23 -8.12 -14.20
C LEU A 14 -24.20 -7.74 -13.13
N VAL A 15 -23.41 -8.70 -12.64
CA VAL A 15 -22.36 -8.44 -11.65
C VAL A 15 -21.31 -7.48 -12.22
N LEU A 16 -20.84 -7.71 -13.45
CA LEU A 16 -19.86 -6.84 -14.08
C LEU A 16 -20.43 -5.43 -14.30
N PHE A 17 -21.67 -5.30 -14.72
CA PHE A 17 -22.34 -4.01 -14.87
C PHE A 17 -22.42 -3.27 -13.53
N LEU A 18 -22.89 -3.92 -12.45
CA LEU A 18 -23.01 -3.33 -11.13
C LEU A 18 -21.64 -2.88 -10.59
N VAL A 19 -20.62 -3.73 -10.73
CA VAL A 19 -19.26 -3.39 -10.27
C VAL A 19 -18.68 -2.24 -11.08
N THR A 20 -18.87 -2.22 -12.40
CA THR A 20 -18.43 -1.10 -13.26
C THR A 20 -19.14 0.19 -12.89
N PHE A 21 -20.44 0.14 -12.65
CA PHE A 21 -21.21 1.29 -12.19
C PHE A 21 -20.71 1.82 -10.84
N CYS A 22 -20.54 0.94 -9.84
CA CYS A 22 -20.02 1.34 -8.54
C CYS A 22 -18.57 1.87 -8.62
N ALA A 23 -17.74 1.28 -9.46
CA ALA A 23 -16.37 1.74 -9.70
C ALA A 23 -16.36 3.15 -10.34
N ALA A 24 -17.21 3.38 -11.35
CA ALA A 24 -17.35 4.69 -11.96
C ALA A 24 -17.87 5.74 -10.98
N CYS A 25 -18.87 5.39 -10.15
CA CYS A 25 -19.32 6.25 -9.05
C CYS A 25 -18.21 6.59 -8.06
N MET A 26 -17.37 5.61 -7.73
CA MET A 26 -16.26 5.82 -6.80
C MET A 26 -15.18 6.75 -7.38
N VAL A 27 -14.83 6.58 -8.66
CA VAL A 27 -13.91 7.48 -9.37
C VAL A 27 -14.48 8.90 -9.44
N TYR A 28 -15.76 9.04 -9.82
CA TYR A 28 -16.44 10.34 -9.86
C TYR A 28 -16.49 10.99 -8.47
N TYR A 29 -16.88 10.24 -7.44
CA TYR A 29 -16.87 10.69 -6.05
C TYR A 29 -15.50 11.24 -5.65
N HIS A 30 -14.44 10.46 -5.91
CA HIS A 30 -13.09 10.85 -5.55
C HIS A 30 -12.64 12.12 -6.29
N LEU A 31 -12.73 12.14 -7.63
CA LEU A 31 -12.19 13.22 -8.45
C LEU A 31 -13.06 14.48 -8.45
N ALA A 32 -14.39 14.34 -8.47
CA ALA A 32 -15.32 15.45 -8.65
C ALA A 32 -15.91 16.00 -7.33
N LEU A 33 -15.89 15.20 -6.24
CA LEU A 33 -16.46 15.63 -4.96
C LEU A 33 -15.41 15.74 -3.87
N PHE A 34 -14.64 14.68 -3.64
CA PHE A 34 -13.66 14.62 -2.55
C PHE A 34 -12.45 15.54 -2.81
N VAL A 35 -11.80 15.41 -3.95
CA VAL A 35 -10.60 16.20 -4.29
C VAL A 35 -10.84 17.71 -4.24
N PRO A 36 -11.91 18.28 -4.85
CA PRO A 36 -12.18 19.71 -4.74
C PRO A 36 -12.36 20.17 -3.29
N ARG A 37 -13.13 19.40 -2.48
CA ARG A 37 -13.33 19.75 -1.07
C ARG A 37 -12.05 19.64 -0.25
N ALA A 38 -11.24 18.61 -0.47
CA ALA A 38 -9.94 18.47 0.19
C ALA A 38 -9.00 19.63 -0.14
N ARG A 39 -9.00 20.10 -1.41
CA ARG A 39 -8.25 21.30 -1.83
C ARG A 39 -8.71 22.57 -1.13
N GLU A 40 -10.02 22.80 -1.04
CA GLU A 40 -10.57 23.95 -0.32
C GLU A 40 -10.12 23.95 1.14
N VAL A 41 -10.31 22.85 1.85
CA VAL A 41 -9.87 22.70 3.25
C VAL A 41 -8.37 22.92 3.40
N ARG A 42 -7.56 22.39 2.49
CA ARG A 42 -6.10 22.59 2.51
C ARG A 42 -5.72 24.04 2.23
N ALA A 43 -6.39 24.69 1.30
CA ALA A 43 -6.18 26.11 1.01
C ALA A 43 -6.54 27.00 2.21
N GLU A 44 -7.66 26.74 2.89
CA GLU A 44 -8.05 27.42 4.14
C GLU A 44 -7.00 27.24 5.25
N GLN A 45 -6.33 26.07 5.29
CA GLN A 45 -5.23 25.78 6.22
C GLN A 45 -3.88 26.37 5.78
N GLY A 46 -3.82 27.08 4.65
CA GLY A 46 -2.61 27.72 4.14
C GLY A 46 -1.64 26.78 3.41
N PHE A 47 -2.11 25.59 2.97
CA PHE A 47 -1.30 24.64 2.20
C PHE A 47 -1.40 24.80 0.67
N GLY A 48 -2.01 25.85 0.17
CA GLY A 48 -2.08 26.15 -1.28
C GLY A 48 -2.50 24.91 -2.10
N ASN A 49 -1.63 24.55 -3.07
CA ASN A 49 -1.82 23.37 -3.93
C ASN A 49 -1.26 22.07 -3.34
N GLY A 50 -1.02 21.99 -2.04
CA GLY A 50 -0.45 20.80 -1.38
C GLY A 50 -1.26 19.52 -1.53
N TYR A 51 -2.54 19.63 -1.91
CA TYR A 51 -3.39 18.52 -2.31
C TYR A 51 -3.73 18.63 -3.80
N SER A 52 -2.79 18.29 -4.65
CA SER A 52 -2.93 18.34 -6.10
C SER A 52 -2.53 17.02 -6.77
N PHE A 53 -2.92 16.83 -8.01
CA PHE A 53 -2.54 15.64 -8.78
C PHE A 53 -1.03 15.54 -8.90
N GLY A 54 -0.44 14.43 -8.46
CA GLY A 54 1.00 14.19 -8.43
C GLY A 54 1.75 14.85 -7.26
N ALA A 55 1.04 15.40 -6.25
CA ALA A 55 1.68 16.15 -5.16
C ALA A 55 2.73 15.35 -4.37
N ASP A 56 2.57 14.03 -4.25
CA ASP A 56 3.53 13.20 -3.52
C ASP A 56 4.70 12.72 -4.40
N PHE A 57 4.54 12.75 -5.72
CA PHE A 57 5.64 12.50 -6.64
C PHE A 57 6.45 13.78 -6.97
N TYR A 58 5.86 14.94 -6.83
CA TYR A 58 6.52 16.22 -7.12
C TYR A 58 7.86 16.40 -6.39
N PRO A 59 7.99 16.09 -5.09
CA PRO A 59 9.29 16.12 -4.40
C PRO A 59 10.34 15.23 -5.04
N ILE A 60 9.95 14.02 -5.48
CA ILE A 60 10.86 13.08 -6.15
C ILE A 60 11.32 13.65 -7.48
N TRP A 61 10.39 14.09 -8.32
CA TRP A 61 10.69 14.66 -9.63
C TRP A 61 11.58 15.90 -9.55
N LEU A 62 11.24 16.84 -8.65
CA LEU A 62 12.02 18.08 -8.49
C LEU A 62 13.43 17.79 -8.00
N THR A 63 13.55 16.90 -7.00
CA THR A 63 14.84 16.53 -6.41
C THR A 63 15.70 15.76 -7.41
N SER A 64 15.13 14.78 -8.14
CA SER A 64 15.87 14.05 -9.18
C SER A 64 16.41 14.99 -10.25
N ARG A 65 15.61 15.97 -10.68
CA ARG A 65 16.03 16.97 -11.65
C ARG A 65 17.17 17.83 -11.11
N ALA A 66 17.01 18.36 -9.90
CA ALA A 66 18.00 19.26 -9.29
C ALA A 66 19.31 18.52 -8.95
N SER A 67 19.23 17.30 -8.43
CA SER A 67 20.41 16.51 -8.05
C SER A 67 21.18 16.00 -9.27
N LEU A 68 20.49 15.47 -10.27
CA LEU A 68 21.12 14.82 -11.42
C LEU A 68 21.53 15.79 -12.53
N LEU A 69 20.78 16.87 -12.77
CA LEU A 69 21.05 17.81 -13.86
C LEU A 69 21.73 19.10 -13.38
N GLU A 70 21.49 19.51 -12.13
CA GLU A 70 21.97 20.78 -11.59
C GLU A 70 23.02 20.58 -10.47
N HIS A 71 23.32 19.31 -10.10
CA HIS A 71 24.26 18.93 -9.04
C HIS A 71 23.99 19.59 -7.69
N ARG A 72 22.69 19.75 -7.34
CA ARG A 72 22.24 20.38 -6.10
C ARG A 72 21.95 19.34 -5.03
N ASP A 73 22.20 19.73 -3.76
CA ASP A 73 21.96 18.85 -2.61
C ASP A 73 20.50 18.41 -2.49
N PRO A 74 20.20 17.10 -2.64
CA PRO A 74 18.84 16.57 -2.57
C PRO A 74 18.20 16.69 -1.18
N TYR A 75 19.02 16.76 -0.12
CA TYR A 75 18.57 16.76 1.29
C TYR A 75 18.75 18.11 1.98
N GLY A 76 19.29 19.10 1.26
CA GLY A 76 19.55 20.43 1.79
C GLY A 76 18.26 21.22 2.10
N PRO A 77 18.35 22.21 3.00
CA PRO A 77 17.20 23.05 3.37
C PRO A 77 16.63 23.84 2.18
N GLU A 78 17.48 24.19 1.22
CA GLU A 78 17.02 24.91 0.01
C GLU A 78 16.17 24.02 -0.90
N MET A 79 16.49 22.71 -1.00
CA MET A 79 15.66 21.76 -1.73
C MET A 79 14.29 21.62 -1.06
N THR A 80 14.27 21.45 0.26
CA THR A 80 13.03 21.44 1.05
C THR A 80 12.19 22.71 0.82
N ARG A 81 12.85 23.88 0.85
CA ARG A 81 12.20 25.16 0.60
C ARG A 81 11.56 25.21 -0.79
N GLN A 82 12.25 24.72 -1.83
CA GLN A 82 11.73 24.72 -3.21
C GLN A 82 10.58 23.74 -3.39
N ILE A 83 10.63 22.56 -2.77
CA ILE A 83 9.51 21.63 -2.74
C ILE A 83 8.28 22.31 -2.13
N GLN A 84 8.43 22.99 -1.01
CA GLN A 84 7.35 23.70 -0.32
C GLN A 84 6.80 24.86 -1.15
N ILE A 85 7.66 25.65 -1.78
CA ILE A 85 7.23 26.74 -2.68
C ILE A 85 6.42 26.17 -3.86
N GLY A 86 6.90 25.08 -4.47
CA GLY A 86 6.20 24.46 -5.60
C GLY A 86 4.82 23.90 -5.23
N LEU A 87 4.67 23.35 -4.04
CA LEU A 87 3.42 22.77 -3.56
C LEU A 87 2.50 23.80 -2.89
N PHE A 88 3.04 24.71 -2.08
CA PHE A 88 2.24 25.60 -1.21
C PHE A 88 2.29 27.06 -1.67
N GLY A 89 3.13 27.40 -2.64
CA GLY A 89 3.39 28.80 -3.05
C GLY A 89 4.28 29.58 -2.06
N ARG A 90 4.68 28.96 -0.95
CA ARG A 90 5.53 29.55 0.11
C ARG A 90 6.27 28.48 0.90
N PRO A 91 7.40 28.79 1.54
CA PRO A 91 8.01 27.91 2.50
C PRO A 91 7.14 27.82 3.78
N LEU A 92 7.20 26.69 4.48
CA LEU A 92 6.54 26.53 5.78
C LEU A 92 7.36 27.21 6.87
N ASP A 93 6.67 27.94 7.75
CA ASP A 93 7.29 28.48 8.97
C ASP A 93 7.26 27.40 10.07
N THR A 94 8.35 26.69 10.23
CA THR A 94 8.51 25.64 11.26
C THR A 94 8.61 26.19 12.68
N ARG A 95 8.76 27.51 12.84
CA ARG A 95 8.83 28.17 14.18
C ARG A 95 7.46 28.48 14.73
N ASN A 96 6.42 28.48 13.91
CA ASN A 96 5.05 28.70 14.32
C ASN A 96 4.39 27.37 14.67
N PRO A 97 4.10 27.06 15.94
CA PRO A 97 3.45 25.79 16.33
C PRO A 97 2.01 25.70 15.83
N ALA A 98 1.39 26.80 15.44
CA ALA A 98 0.08 26.83 14.78
C ALA A 98 0.18 26.66 13.25
N ALA A 99 1.39 26.65 12.68
CA ALA A 99 1.57 26.40 11.27
C ALA A 99 1.22 24.95 10.96
N PRO A 100 0.57 24.71 9.81
CA PRO A 100 0.22 23.36 9.39
C PRO A 100 1.45 22.44 9.31
N ALA A 101 1.34 21.23 9.86
CA ALA A 101 2.42 20.28 10.03
C ALA A 101 2.69 19.38 8.79
N ASP A 102 2.26 19.76 7.59
CA ASP A 102 2.53 19.00 6.36
C ASP A 102 3.92 19.37 5.80
N TYR A 103 4.96 18.87 6.48
CA TYR A 103 6.34 19.12 6.10
C TYR A 103 6.74 18.29 4.89
N ARG A 104 6.81 18.91 3.73
CA ARG A 104 7.19 18.28 2.47
C ARG A 104 8.69 18.43 2.25
N ALA A 105 9.43 17.35 2.42
CA ALA A 105 10.83 17.23 2.08
C ALA A 105 11.08 15.95 1.29
N PHE A 106 12.22 15.86 0.63
CA PHE A 106 12.65 14.63 -0.03
C PHE A 106 13.15 13.64 1.04
N ALA A 107 12.29 12.70 1.45
CA ALA A 107 12.58 11.70 2.48
C ALA A 107 12.87 10.30 1.90
N TYR A 108 13.14 10.21 0.61
CA TYR A 108 13.48 8.96 -0.08
C TYR A 108 15.00 8.75 -0.11
N PRO A 109 15.49 7.47 -0.16
CA PRO A 109 16.91 7.20 -0.43
C PRO A 109 17.32 7.74 -1.81
N ALA A 110 18.55 8.24 -1.96
CA ALA A 110 19.01 8.87 -3.21
C ALA A 110 19.00 7.93 -4.43
N PHE A 111 19.01 6.61 -4.24
CA PHE A 111 18.89 5.69 -5.37
C PHE A 111 17.50 5.76 -6.05
N VAL A 112 16.48 6.35 -5.41
CA VAL A 112 15.18 6.61 -6.04
C VAL A 112 15.34 7.61 -7.17
N ASP A 113 16.16 8.65 -7.00
CA ASP A 113 16.49 9.61 -8.04
C ASP A 113 17.17 8.93 -9.23
N VAL A 114 18.10 8.00 -8.94
CA VAL A 114 18.80 7.24 -9.99
C VAL A 114 17.86 6.27 -10.71
N LEU A 115 16.93 5.61 -10.00
CA LEU A 115 15.94 4.72 -10.64
C LEU A 115 14.96 5.47 -11.54
N LEU A 116 14.58 6.67 -11.13
CA LEU A 116 13.55 7.46 -11.80
C LEU A 116 14.12 8.58 -12.67
N TRP A 117 15.46 8.59 -12.90
CA TRP A 117 16.16 9.62 -13.65
C TRP A 117 15.55 9.96 -15.02
N PRO A 118 15.00 9.02 -15.82
CA PRO A 118 14.44 9.39 -17.12
C PRO A 118 13.26 10.35 -16.98
N LEU A 119 12.54 10.31 -15.86
CA LEU A 119 11.41 11.19 -15.58
C LEU A 119 11.87 12.62 -15.26
N ALA A 120 13.09 12.80 -14.75
CA ALA A 120 13.66 14.11 -14.47
C ALA A 120 13.94 14.94 -15.75
N LEU A 121 14.06 14.29 -16.91
CA LEU A 121 14.27 14.95 -18.22
C LEU A 121 12.97 15.55 -18.78
N LEU A 122 11.81 15.10 -18.31
CA LEU A 122 10.51 15.51 -18.82
C LEU A 122 9.88 16.59 -17.94
N PRO A 123 9.04 17.46 -18.49
CA PRO A 123 8.28 18.42 -17.70
C PRO A 123 7.30 17.68 -16.78
N PHE A 124 7.10 18.20 -15.58
CA PHE A 124 6.24 17.55 -14.56
C PHE A 124 4.81 17.28 -15.06
N SER A 125 4.27 18.18 -15.89
CA SER A 125 2.93 18.00 -16.50
C SER A 125 2.82 16.73 -17.35
N ALA A 126 3.86 16.33 -18.06
CA ALA A 126 3.90 15.09 -18.84
C ALA A 126 4.16 13.88 -17.96
N VAL A 127 5.09 14.02 -17.00
CA VAL A 127 5.45 12.94 -16.07
C VAL A 127 4.23 12.46 -15.29
N ARG A 128 3.46 13.37 -14.68
CA ARG A 128 2.30 13.00 -13.86
C ARG A 128 1.23 12.24 -14.65
N ILE A 129 1.01 12.56 -15.95
CA ILE A 129 0.03 11.81 -16.77
C ILE A 129 0.56 10.42 -17.09
N GLY A 130 1.83 10.33 -17.54
CA GLY A 130 2.46 9.04 -17.85
C GLY A 130 2.58 8.14 -16.63
N LEU A 131 2.96 8.70 -15.48
CA LEU A 131 3.10 7.94 -14.24
C LEU A 131 1.76 7.43 -13.73
N ALA A 132 0.69 8.22 -13.78
CA ALA A 132 -0.65 7.75 -13.39
C ALA A 132 -1.11 6.55 -14.24
N VAL A 133 -0.84 6.57 -15.56
CA VAL A 133 -1.13 5.43 -16.45
C VAL A 133 -0.29 4.21 -16.06
N ILE A 134 1.01 4.39 -15.83
CA ILE A 134 1.91 3.30 -15.42
C ILE A 134 1.47 2.72 -14.08
N LEU A 135 1.22 3.56 -13.08
CA LEU A 135 0.78 3.11 -11.75
C LEU A 135 -0.56 2.37 -11.81
N SER A 136 -1.50 2.82 -12.65
CA SER A 136 -2.76 2.11 -12.89
C SER A 136 -2.52 0.72 -13.49
N ALA A 137 -1.68 0.65 -14.52
CA ALA A 137 -1.36 -0.61 -15.20
C ALA A 137 -0.64 -1.60 -14.27
N VAL A 138 0.38 -1.17 -13.52
CA VAL A 138 1.12 -2.05 -12.60
C VAL A 138 0.26 -2.46 -11.40
N THR A 139 -0.66 -1.61 -10.94
CA THR A 139 -1.62 -1.96 -9.89
C THR A 139 -2.61 -3.02 -10.38
N ALA A 140 -3.15 -2.89 -11.58
CA ALA A 140 -3.98 -3.92 -12.20
C ALA A 140 -3.22 -5.25 -12.37
N LEU A 141 -1.97 -5.19 -12.84
CA LEU A 141 -1.10 -6.36 -13.01
C LEU A 141 -0.78 -7.02 -11.66
N SER A 142 -0.68 -6.24 -10.57
CA SER A 142 -0.49 -6.78 -9.21
C SER A 142 -1.57 -7.77 -8.81
N VAL A 143 -2.83 -7.56 -9.24
CA VAL A 143 -3.93 -8.52 -8.98
C VAL A 143 -3.60 -9.88 -9.61
N VAL A 144 -3.16 -9.89 -10.87
CA VAL A 144 -2.80 -11.12 -11.59
C VAL A 144 -1.62 -11.82 -10.91
N LEU A 145 -0.58 -11.06 -10.56
CA LEU A 145 0.61 -11.59 -9.89
C LEU A 145 0.29 -12.17 -8.52
N TRP A 146 -0.57 -11.51 -7.73
CA TRP A 146 -1.02 -12.05 -6.44
C TRP A 146 -1.88 -13.31 -6.60
N LEU A 147 -2.80 -13.36 -7.55
CA LEU A 147 -3.57 -14.59 -7.83
C LEU A 147 -2.63 -15.75 -8.16
N ARG A 148 -1.58 -15.51 -8.97
CA ARG A 148 -0.55 -16.49 -9.29
C ARG A 148 0.23 -16.91 -8.04
N THR A 149 0.72 -15.96 -7.25
CA THR A 149 1.47 -16.21 -6.01
C THR A 149 0.66 -17.02 -5.01
N LEU A 150 -0.61 -16.67 -4.83
CA LEU A 150 -1.54 -17.34 -3.92
C LEU A 150 -2.12 -18.65 -4.50
N ARG A 151 -1.79 -18.97 -5.76
CA ARG A 151 -2.32 -20.13 -6.50
C ARG A 151 -3.85 -20.16 -6.55
N LEU A 152 -4.46 -18.99 -6.61
CA LEU A 152 -5.90 -18.82 -6.69
C LEU A 152 -6.33 -18.74 -8.18
N ARG A 153 -7.39 -19.48 -8.52
CA ARG A 153 -7.97 -19.44 -9.86
C ARG A 153 -9.14 -18.46 -9.87
N ALA A 154 -9.15 -17.58 -10.87
CA ALA A 154 -10.26 -16.66 -11.11
C ALA A 154 -10.76 -16.82 -12.55
N SER A 155 -12.07 -16.79 -12.74
CA SER A 155 -12.63 -16.68 -14.09
C SER A 155 -12.30 -15.30 -14.69
N PRO A 156 -12.36 -15.12 -16.03
CA PRO A 156 -12.14 -13.81 -16.64
C PRO A 156 -13.05 -12.71 -16.05
N VAL A 157 -14.30 -13.04 -15.76
CA VAL A 157 -15.25 -12.12 -15.12
C VAL A 157 -14.80 -11.79 -13.68
N THR A 158 -14.42 -12.80 -12.91
CA THR A 158 -13.90 -12.58 -11.54
C THR A 158 -12.63 -11.73 -11.57
N LEU A 159 -11.72 -11.98 -12.50
CA LEU A 159 -10.51 -11.16 -12.66
C LEU A 159 -10.85 -9.71 -12.99
N ALA A 160 -11.75 -9.47 -13.93
CA ALA A 160 -12.20 -8.12 -14.28
C ALA A 160 -12.83 -7.41 -13.07
N VAL A 161 -13.68 -8.10 -12.29
CA VAL A 161 -14.26 -7.58 -11.06
C VAL A 161 -13.18 -7.22 -10.04
N LEU A 162 -12.20 -8.10 -9.80
CA LEU A 162 -11.12 -7.86 -8.85
C LEU A 162 -10.25 -6.67 -9.27
N VAL A 163 -9.94 -6.53 -10.56
CA VAL A 163 -9.17 -5.39 -11.09
C VAL A 163 -9.96 -4.10 -10.94
N LEU A 164 -11.25 -4.08 -11.33
CA LEU A 164 -12.09 -2.88 -11.19
C LEU A 164 -12.23 -2.45 -9.73
N LEU A 165 -12.50 -3.38 -8.82
CA LEU A 165 -12.59 -3.07 -7.39
C LEU A 165 -11.24 -2.61 -6.82
N THR A 166 -10.12 -3.17 -7.28
CA THR A 166 -8.79 -2.73 -6.84
C THR A 166 -8.51 -1.31 -7.31
N LEU A 167 -8.70 -1.01 -8.61
CA LEU A 167 -8.41 0.32 -9.16
C LEU A 167 -9.35 1.40 -8.66
N SER A 168 -10.59 1.06 -8.32
CA SER A 168 -11.58 2.00 -7.77
C SER A 168 -11.63 2.02 -6.23
N ASN A 169 -10.77 1.26 -5.55
CA ASN A 169 -10.64 1.35 -4.10
C ASN A 169 -10.12 2.73 -3.69
N TYR A 170 -10.67 3.30 -2.61
CA TYR A 170 -10.27 4.62 -2.12
C TYR A 170 -8.75 4.73 -1.92
N ALA A 171 -8.13 3.73 -1.30
CA ALA A 171 -6.69 3.73 -1.05
C ALA A 171 -5.87 3.78 -2.36
N VAL A 172 -6.31 3.06 -3.39
CA VAL A 172 -5.65 3.04 -4.69
C VAL A 172 -5.92 4.34 -5.45
N LEU A 173 -7.15 4.85 -5.45
CA LEU A 173 -7.49 6.13 -6.08
C LEU A 173 -6.68 7.29 -5.48
N GLU A 174 -6.55 7.33 -4.16
CA GLU A 174 -5.72 8.31 -3.47
C GLU A 174 -4.24 8.15 -3.86
N GLY A 175 -3.75 6.91 -3.91
CA GLY A 175 -2.38 6.61 -4.35
C GLY A 175 -2.12 6.99 -5.82
N LEU A 176 -3.09 6.78 -6.71
CA LEU A 176 -3.01 7.20 -8.11
C LEU A 176 -3.08 8.71 -8.26
N PHE A 177 -3.97 9.36 -7.50
CA PHE A 177 -4.10 10.82 -7.52
C PHE A 177 -2.84 11.53 -6.97
N ALA A 178 -2.29 11.03 -5.88
CA ALA A 178 -1.06 11.55 -5.30
C ALA A 178 0.21 11.09 -6.04
N GLU A 179 0.11 10.10 -6.93
CA GLU A 179 1.22 9.42 -7.63
C GLU A 179 2.22 8.79 -6.68
N GLN A 180 1.68 8.01 -5.74
CA GLN A 180 2.47 7.35 -4.71
C GLN A 180 3.30 6.19 -5.26
N VAL A 181 4.61 6.26 -5.07
CA VAL A 181 5.55 5.16 -5.39
C VAL A 181 5.28 3.90 -4.58
N GLY A 182 4.44 3.97 -3.55
CA GLY A 182 3.92 2.82 -2.80
C GLY A 182 3.18 1.82 -3.69
N LEU A 183 2.46 2.28 -4.73
CA LEU A 183 1.81 1.40 -5.70
C LEU A 183 2.84 0.61 -6.52
N LEU A 184 3.95 1.23 -6.89
CA LEU A 184 5.07 0.57 -7.57
C LEU A 184 5.77 -0.42 -6.64
N ALA A 185 6.01 -0.07 -5.37
CA ALA A 185 6.59 -0.98 -4.37
C ALA A 185 5.70 -2.21 -4.15
N GLY A 186 4.38 -2.03 -4.07
CA GLY A 186 3.41 -3.12 -4.00
C GLY A 186 3.44 -4.05 -5.20
N PHE A 187 3.56 -3.50 -6.41
CA PHE A 187 3.74 -4.27 -7.65
C PHE A 187 5.05 -5.07 -7.66
N LEU A 188 6.17 -4.43 -7.31
CA LEU A 188 7.48 -5.07 -7.26
C LEU A 188 7.51 -6.23 -6.26
N LEU A 189 6.84 -6.07 -5.11
CA LEU A 189 6.66 -7.15 -4.14
C LEU A 189 5.85 -8.30 -4.73
N ALA A 190 4.72 -8.03 -5.39
CA ALA A 190 3.90 -9.04 -6.03
C ALA A 190 4.69 -9.79 -7.12
N ALA A 191 5.47 -9.07 -7.94
CA ALA A 191 6.32 -9.64 -8.97
C ALA A 191 7.46 -10.49 -8.39
N SER A 192 8.10 -10.03 -7.31
CA SER A 192 9.12 -10.79 -6.58
C SER A 192 8.57 -12.11 -6.07
N LEU A 193 7.43 -12.10 -5.41
CA LEU A 193 6.83 -13.31 -4.84
C LEU A 193 6.27 -14.26 -5.93
N ALA A 194 5.74 -13.72 -7.03
CA ALA A 194 5.36 -14.53 -8.16
C ALA A 194 6.58 -15.24 -8.77
N ALA A 195 7.71 -14.53 -8.96
CA ALA A 195 8.96 -15.13 -9.41
C ALA A 195 9.49 -16.18 -8.42
N LEU A 196 9.32 -15.96 -7.10
CA LEU A 196 9.72 -16.92 -6.07
C LEU A 196 8.92 -18.23 -6.17
N VAL A 197 7.59 -18.13 -6.31
CA VAL A 197 6.71 -19.30 -6.47
C VAL A 197 7.03 -20.09 -7.76
N ASP A 198 7.50 -19.40 -8.79
CA ASP A 198 7.97 -20.02 -10.05
C ASP A 198 9.39 -20.60 -9.95
N GLY A 199 10.07 -20.51 -8.81
CA GLY A 199 11.45 -20.98 -8.62
C GLY A 199 12.52 -20.06 -9.22
N ARG A 200 12.17 -18.86 -9.69
CA ARG A 200 13.10 -17.88 -10.29
C ARG A 200 13.80 -17.05 -9.20
N LEU A 201 14.62 -17.72 -8.39
CA LEU A 201 15.23 -17.14 -7.18
C LEU A 201 15.99 -15.84 -7.43
N PHE A 202 16.82 -15.80 -8.50
CA PHE A 202 17.62 -14.63 -8.83
C PHE A 202 16.72 -13.41 -9.18
N LEU A 203 15.72 -13.62 -10.04
CA LEU A 203 14.77 -12.55 -10.39
C LEU A 203 13.98 -12.08 -9.17
N SER A 204 13.53 -13.01 -8.33
CA SER A 204 12.80 -12.70 -7.11
C SER A 204 13.61 -11.82 -6.15
N GLY A 205 14.88 -12.16 -5.89
CA GLY A 205 15.76 -11.37 -5.02
C GLY A 205 15.99 -9.96 -5.56
N GLY A 206 16.28 -9.82 -6.86
CA GLY A 206 16.47 -8.51 -7.49
C GLY A 206 15.22 -7.63 -7.43
N LEU A 207 14.04 -8.19 -7.74
CA LEU A 207 12.77 -7.46 -7.64
C LEU A 207 12.45 -7.06 -6.19
N LEU A 208 12.79 -7.92 -5.21
CA LEU A 208 12.61 -7.58 -3.80
C LEU A 208 13.49 -6.41 -3.38
N ALA A 209 14.75 -6.33 -3.86
CA ALA A 209 15.62 -5.21 -3.57
C ALA A 209 15.06 -3.87 -4.11
N LEU A 210 14.40 -3.89 -5.27
CA LEU A 210 13.75 -2.70 -5.82
C LEU A 210 12.60 -2.18 -4.94
N THR A 211 12.00 -3.01 -4.07
CA THR A 211 10.96 -2.54 -3.12
C THR A 211 11.52 -1.60 -2.05
N LEU A 212 12.84 -1.51 -1.89
CA LEU A 212 13.51 -0.58 -0.98
C LEU A 212 13.32 0.90 -1.35
N ILE A 213 12.69 1.20 -2.50
CA ILE A 213 12.18 2.55 -2.80
C ILE A 213 11.23 3.07 -1.71
N LYS A 214 10.50 2.15 -1.02
CA LYS A 214 9.63 2.46 0.11
C LYS A 214 9.72 1.34 1.16
N PRO A 215 10.86 1.25 1.88
CA PRO A 215 11.21 0.08 2.68
C PRO A 215 10.22 -0.23 3.81
N GLN A 216 9.57 0.78 4.38
CA GLN A 216 8.57 0.58 5.44
C GLN A 216 7.37 -0.28 5.01
N MET A 217 7.05 -0.35 3.71
CA MET A 217 5.94 -1.17 3.22
C MET A 217 6.26 -2.67 3.17
N THR A 218 7.54 -3.03 3.07
CA THR A 218 7.97 -4.40 2.77
C THR A 218 8.91 -4.98 3.81
N ALA A 219 9.35 -4.19 4.80
CA ALA A 219 10.39 -4.55 5.76
C ALA A 219 10.19 -5.91 6.44
N LEU A 220 8.97 -6.20 6.94
CA LEU A 220 8.71 -7.48 7.62
C LEU A 220 8.75 -8.67 6.66
N VAL A 221 8.29 -8.50 5.42
CA VAL A 221 8.35 -9.56 4.40
C VAL A 221 9.79 -9.75 3.93
N VAL A 222 10.57 -8.68 3.73
CA VAL A 222 12.01 -8.76 3.41
C VAL A 222 12.75 -9.54 4.51
N ALA A 223 12.54 -9.18 5.79
CA ALA A 223 13.16 -9.87 6.91
C ALA A 223 12.76 -11.36 6.96
N TYR A 224 11.48 -11.68 6.72
CA TYR A 224 11.02 -13.06 6.65
C TYR A 224 11.67 -13.84 5.50
N LEU A 225 11.73 -13.29 4.30
CA LEU A 225 12.30 -13.96 3.14
C LEU A 225 13.82 -14.17 3.26
N LEU A 226 14.52 -13.25 3.92
CA LEU A 226 15.93 -13.46 4.26
C LEU A 226 16.09 -14.60 5.28
N LEU A 227 15.30 -14.60 6.37
CA LEU A 227 15.29 -15.69 7.35
C LEU A 227 14.93 -17.04 6.71
N TRP A 228 13.91 -17.06 5.84
CA TRP A 228 13.53 -18.22 5.04
C TRP A 228 14.67 -18.71 4.15
N SER A 229 15.46 -17.81 3.57
CA SER A 229 16.58 -18.15 2.70
C SER A 229 17.77 -18.71 3.49
N PHE A 230 18.06 -18.15 4.66
CA PHE A 230 19.15 -18.63 5.52
C PHE A 230 18.91 -20.04 6.07
N ASP A 231 17.65 -20.44 6.30
CA ASP A 231 17.31 -21.80 6.79
C ASP A 231 17.74 -22.90 5.77
N GLN A 232 17.73 -22.59 4.48
CA GLN A 232 18.17 -23.49 3.41
C GLN A 232 19.16 -22.80 2.45
N TRP A 233 20.22 -22.24 3.02
CA TRP A 233 21.20 -21.42 2.31
C TRP A 233 21.68 -22.01 0.99
N ARG A 234 22.09 -23.28 0.99
CA ARG A 234 22.63 -23.95 -0.21
C ARG A 234 21.65 -23.96 -1.38
N ALA A 235 20.36 -24.06 -1.12
CA ALA A 235 19.31 -24.05 -2.14
C ALA A 235 18.89 -22.63 -2.54
N ARG A 236 19.02 -21.66 -1.63
CA ARG A 236 18.39 -20.33 -1.75
C ARG A 236 19.37 -19.16 -1.84
N TRP A 237 20.68 -19.40 -1.85
CA TRP A 237 21.73 -18.37 -1.90
C TRP A 237 21.57 -17.41 -3.09
N ARG A 238 21.05 -17.91 -4.24
CA ARG A 238 20.82 -17.09 -5.44
C ARG A 238 19.81 -15.97 -5.19
N PHE A 239 18.83 -16.19 -4.33
CA PHE A 239 17.87 -15.17 -3.93
C PHE A 239 18.55 -14.08 -3.11
N VAL A 240 19.31 -14.46 -2.06
CA VAL A 240 20.02 -13.51 -1.20
C VAL A 240 21.13 -12.79 -1.99
N GLY A 241 21.88 -13.51 -2.80
CA GLY A 241 22.94 -12.95 -3.64
C GLY A 241 22.41 -11.89 -4.61
N SER A 242 21.29 -12.16 -5.27
CA SER A 242 20.64 -11.18 -6.14
C SER A 242 20.06 -9.99 -5.38
N PHE A 243 19.43 -10.21 -4.23
CA PHE A 243 18.96 -9.14 -3.37
C PHE A 243 20.09 -8.21 -2.95
N LEU A 244 21.19 -8.78 -2.45
CA LEU A 244 22.37 -8.00 -2.02
C LEU A 244 23.07 -7.31 -3.20
N LEU A 245 23.23 -8.00 -4.33
CA LEU A 245 23.84 -7.41 -5.53
C LEU A 245 23.03 -6.21 -6.03
N THR A 246 21.70 -6.37 -6.17
CA THR A 246 20.84 -5.28 -6.62
C THR A 246 20.84 -4.12 -5.61
N SER A 247 20.77 -4.40 -4.31
CA SER A 247 20.86 -3.37 -3.27
C SER A 247 22.21 -2.64 -3.31
N ALA A 248 23.31 -3.38 -3.48
CA ALA A 248 24.64 -2.79 -3.60
C ALA A 248 24.78 -1.92 -4.85
N LEU A 249 24.23 -2.35 -5.98
CA LEU A 249 24.22 -1.53 -7.21
C LEU A 249 23.40 -0.26 -7.05
N LEU A 250 22.24 -0.30 -6.38
CA LEU A 250 21.43 0.86 -6.08
C LEU A 250 22.18 1.85 -5.18
N VAL A 251 22.80 1.36 -4.11
CA VAL A 251 23.60 2.20 -3.20
C VAL A 251 24.83 2.76 -3.91
N ALA A 252 25.58 1.91 -4.63
CA ALA A 252 26.79 2.35 -5.33
C ALA A 252 26.48 3.41 -6.39
N SER A 253 25.42 3.21 -7.22
CA SER A 253 25.01 4.19 -8.22
C SER A 253 24.64 5.54 -7.60
N SER A 254 23.96 5.54 -6.46
CA SER A 254 23.59 6.77 -5.76
C SER A 254 24.78 7.45 -5.07
N LEU A 255 25.76 6.68 -4.56
CA LEU A 255 27.00 7.23 -3.99
C LEU A 255 27.88 7.90 -5.06
N LEU A 256 27.82 7.45 -6.33
CA LEU A 256 28.51 8.09 -7.44
C LEU A 256 27.93 9.50 -7.75
N VAL A 257 26.62 9.67 -7.55
CA VAL A 257 25.95 10.95 -7.76
C VAL A 257 26.05 11.85 -6.52
N TRP A 258 25.81 11.27 -5.33
CA TRP A 258 25.80 12.01 -4.06
C TRP A 258 26.50 11.21 -2.94
N PRO A 259 27.81 11.36 -2.73
CA PRO A 259 28.59 10.53 -1.79
C PRO A 259 28.11 10.62 -0.33
N SER A 260 27.57 11.75 0.11
CA SER A 260 27.13 12.01 1.48
C SER A 260 25.65 11.69 1.76
N TRP A 261 24.93 11.08 0.81
CA TRP A 261 23.47 10.95 0.91
C TRP A 261 22.98 10.14 2.12
N ILE A 262 23.70 9.09 2.53
CA ILE A 262 23.22 8.21 3.60
C ILE A 262 23.02 8.94 4.92
N PRO A 263 24.03 9.63 5.49
CA PRO A 263 23.82 10.38 6.73
C PRO A 263 22.81 11.53 6.57
N GLN A 264 22.80 12.22 5.44
CA GLN A 264 21.83 13.29 5.17
C GLN A 264 20.40 12.77 5.11
N TRP A 265 20.17 11.66 4.38
CA TRP A 265 18.87 10.99 4.32
C TRP A 265 18.37 10.57 5.71
N LEU A 266 19.24 9.95 6.52
CA LEU A 266 18.89 9.57 7.89
C LEU A 266 18.47 10.79 8.72
N GLN A 267 19.19 11.90 8.62
CA GLN A 267 18.84 13.15 9.32
C GLN A 267 17.46 13.65 8.89
N VAL A 268 17.16 13.66 7.58
CA VAL A 268 15.84 14.05 7.09
C VAL A 268 14.75 13.10 7.58
N VAL A 269 14.95 11.77 7.50
CA VAL A 269 13.97 10.78 7.97
C VAL A 269 13.69 10.92 9.46
N PHE A 270 14.73 11.10 10.29
CA PHE A 270 14.54 11.32 11.73
C PHE A 270 13.87 12.65 12.04
N GLY A 271 14.23 13.73 11.33
CA GLY A 271 13.58 15.03 11.44
C GLY A 271 12.12 15.00 10.98
N TYR A 272 11.82 14.22 9.95
CA TYR A 272 10.47 14.09 9.41
C TYR A 272 9.47 13.43 10.38
N ARG A 273 9.96 12.64 11.35
CA ARG A 273 9.09 11.94 12.33
C ARG A 273 8.23 12.90 13.14
N GLN A 274 8.69 14.10 13.44
CA GLN A 274 7.91 15.09 14.19
C GLN A 274 6.72 15.65 13.41
N TYR A 275 6.74 15.54 12.07
CA TYR A 275 5.68 16.01 11.17
C TYR A 275 4.83 14.86 10.64
N SER A 276 5.19 13.62 10.95
CA SER A 276 4.47 12.42 10.51
C SER A 276 3.41 12.04 11.52
N THR A 277 2.24 11.58 11.04
CA THR A 277 1.27 10.97 11.94
C THR A 277 1.83 9.67 12.53
N PRO A 278 1.41 9.29 13.76
CA PRO A 278 1.81 8.01 14.33
C PRO A 278 1.35 6.85 13.43
N PRO A 279 1.93 5.65 13.60
CA PRO A 279 1.43 4.44 12.96
C PRO A 279 -0.07 4.26 13.16
N LEU A 280 -0.71 3.51 12.27
CA LEU A 280 -2.17 3.39 12.20
C LEU A 280 -2.82 3.05 13.55
N VAL A 281 -2.20 2.16 14.34
CA VAL A 281 -2.70 1.81 15.68
C VAL A 281 -2.75 3.03 16.61
N GLY A 282 -1.72 3.86 16.59
CA GLY A 282 -1.66 5.09 17.40
C GLY A 282 -2.59 6.18 16.88
N TYR A 283 -2.72 6.29 15.56
CA TYR A 283 -3.63 7.23 14.91
C TYR A 283 -5.10 6.98 15.30
N LEU A 284 -5.52 5.71 15.37
CA LEU A 284 -6.89 5.34 15.74
C LEU A 284 -7.17 5.47 17.25
N LEU A 285 -6.15 5.23 18.11
CA LEU A 285 -6.30 5.35 19.57
C LEU A 285 -6.35 6.81 20.06
N GLY A 286 -5.99 7.77 19.19
CA GLY A 286 -5.93 9.18 19.54
C GLY A 286 -4.73 9.53 20.45
N THR A 287 -4.61 10.83 20.78
CA THR A 287 -3.40 11.36 21.44
C THR A 287 -3.21 10.89 22.88
N GLN A 288 -4.26 10.79 23.68
CA GLN A 288 -4.14 10.48 25.12
C GLN A 288 -3.87 8.99 25.37
N ILE A 289 -4.71 8.10 24.81
CA ILE A 289 -4.55 6.65 24.95
C ILE A 289 -3.42 6.16 24.04
N GLY A 290 -3.30 6.72 22.83
CA GLY A 290 -2.33 6.34 21.82
C GLY A 290 -0.89 6.50 22.30
N SER A 291 -0.55 7.60 22.97
CA SER A 291 0.81 7.84 23.45
C SER A 291 1.34 6.74 24.39
N ARG A 292 0.50 6.15 25.22
CA ARG A 292 0.86 5.11 26.20
C ARG A 292 0.75 3.70 25.60
N MET A 293 -0.31 3.40 24.86
CA MET A 293 -0.61 2.04 24.40
C MET A 293 0.07 1.69 23.06
N THR A 294 0.29 2.67 22.20
CA THR A 294 0.86 2.43 20.86
C THR A 294 2.21 1.70 20.88
N PRO A 295 3.22 2.10 21.69
CA PRO A 295 4.51 1.40 21.72
C PRO A 295 4.37 -0.07 22.15
N PHE A 296 3.51 -0.33 23.14
CA PHE A 296 3.25 -1.68 23.62
C PHE A 296 2.57 -2.55 22.56
N LEU A 297 1.53 -2.04 21.89
CA LEU A 297 0.81 -2.77 20.84
C LEU A 297 1.71 -3.02 19.62
N ILE A 298 2.52 -2.04 19.22
CA ILE A 298 3.51 -2.21 18.16
C ILE A 298 4.50 -3.31 18.55
N ALA A 299 5.07 -3.26 19.75
CA ALA A 299 6.03 -4.27 20.22
C ALA A 299 5.39 -5.67 20.22
N MET A 300 4.17 -5.80 20.71
CA MET A 300 3.42 -7.07 20.70
C MET A 300 3.21 -7.61 19.28
N LEU A 301 2.81 -6.76 18.34
CA LEU A 301 2.60 -7.17 16.95
C LEU A 301 3.92 -7.52 16.25
N LEU A 302 5.02 -6.79 16.53
CA LEU A 302 6.34 -7.12 16.00
C LEU A 302 6.90 -8.43 16.56
N VAL A 303 6.73 -8.69 17.86
CA VAL A 303 7.06 -10.00 18.46
C VAL A 303 6.26 -11.12 17.82
N THR A 304 4.97 -10.88 17.57
CA THR A 304 4.10 -11.84 16.85
C THR A 304 4.61 -12.08 15.43
N ALA A 305 5.04 -11.03 14.71
CA ALA A 305 5.61 -11.16 13.37
C ALA A 305 6.91 -11.98 13.38
N ILE A 306 7.80 -11.72 14.35
CA ILE A 306 9.07 -12.48 14.52
C ILE A 306 8.78 -13.95 14.82
N ALA A 307 7.86 -14.23 15.75
CA ALA A 307 7.49 -15.60 16.11
C ALA A 307 6.87 -16.35 14.90
N LEU A 308 5.98 -15.67 14.15
CA LEU A 308 5.38 -16.21 12.94
C LEU A 308 6.43 -16.51 11.86
N ALA A 309 7.31 -15.53 11.56
CA ALA A 309 8.38 -15.68 10.59
C ALA A 309 9.34 -16.82 10.95
N SER A 310 9.74 -16.91 12.23
CA SER A 310 10.63 -17.96 12.74
C SER A 310 9.98 -19.35 12.62
N ARG A 311 8.70 -19.47 12.97
CA ARG A 311 7.95 -20.73 12.87
C ARG A 311 7.78 -21.18 11.42
N MET A 312 7.54 -20.24 10.51
CA MET A 312 7.23 -20.50 9.09
C MET A 312 8.46 -20.41 8.17
N ARG A 313 9.69 -20.31 8.72
CA ARG A 313 10.92 -20.19 7.92
C ARG A 313 11.18 -21.37 6.96
N ARG A 314 10.54 -22.52 7.21
CA ARG A 314 10.63 -23.73 6.37
C ARG A 314 9.48 -23.90 5.39
N ALA A 315 8.48 -23.04 5.45
CA ALA A 315 7.30 -23.15 4.59
C ALA A 315 7.70 -23.06 3.12
N SER A 316 7.12 -23.94 2.29
CA SER A 316 7.31 -23.88 0.84
C SER A 316 6.64 -22.61 0.28
N PRO A 317 7.28 -21.90 -0.67
CA PRO A 317 6.66 -20.74 -1.32
C PRO A 317 5.30 -21.02 -1.96
N THR A 318 5.05 -22.29 -2.28
CA THR A 318 3.80 -22.74 -2.89
C THR A 318 2.74 -23.20 -1.89
N SER A 319 3.03 -23.13 -0.57
CA SER A 319 2.13 -23.60 0.48
C SER A 319 1.16 -22.50 0.93
N THR A 320 0.01 -22.93 1.47
CA THR A 320 -0.99 -22.01 2.08
C THR A 320 -0.41 -21.28 3.29
N GLU A 321 0.44 -21.94 4.06
CA GLU A 321 1.12 -21.38 5.22
C GLU A 321 2.03 -20.22 4.84
N PHE A 322 2.78 -20.36 3.75
CA PHE A 322 3.62 -19.28 3.23
C PHE A 322 2.77 -18.09 2.78
N ALA A 323 1.72 -18.34 2.01
CA ALA A 323 0.80 -17.30 1.54
C ALA A 323 0.13 -16.54 2.71
N LEU A 324 -0.35 -17.28 3.73
CA LEU A 324 -0.90 -16.70 4.96
C LEU A 324 0.15 -15.91 5.75
N THR A 325 1.38 -16.42 5.85
CA THR A 325 2.47 -15.74 6.57
C THR A 325 2.79 -14.41 5.92
N VAL A 326 3.00 -14.37 4.60
CA VAL A 326 3.25 -13.13 3.87
C VAL A 326 2.10 -12.15 4.07
N SER A 327 0.85 -12.60 3.91
CA SER A 327 -0.33 -11.75 4.05
C SER A 327 -0.50 -11.20 5.48
N LEU A 328 -0.19 -12.00 6.51
CA LEU A 328 -0.19 -11.57 7.91
C LEU A 328 0.90 -10.54 8.20
N LEU A 329 2.12 -10.76 7.71
CA LEU A 329 3.22 -9.82 7.86
C LEU A 329 2.91 -8.47 7.20
N LEU A 330 2.26 -8.47 6.04
CA LEU A 330 1.81 -7.23 5.37
C LEU A 330 0.69 -6.53 6.14
N ALA A 331 -0.25 -7.28 6.75
CA ALA A 331 -1.27 -6.69 7.61
C ALA A 331 -0.66 -6.08 8.89
N ILE A 332 0.31 -6.76 9.51
CA ILE A 332 1.08 -6.21 10.65
C ILE A 332 1.85 -4.96 10.21
N THR A 333 2.51 -4.98 9.04
CA THR A 333 3.20 -3.81 8.46
C THR A 333 2.26 -2.61 8.35
N ALA A 334 1.06 -2.79 7.79
CA ALA A 334 0.08 -1.72 7.62
C ALA A 334 -0.34 -1.08 8.96
N ILE A 335 -0.38 -1.86 10.04
CA ILE A 335 -0.79 -1.39 11.37
C ILE A 335 0.37 -0.73 12.12
N THR A 336 1.61 -1.24 11.95
CA THR A 336 2.73 -0.90 12.84
C THR A 336 3.79 0.02 12.23
N LEU A 337 3.98 -0.03 10.91
CA LEU A 337 5.07 0.67 10.23
C LEU A 337 4.58 1.80 9.33
N LEU A 338 3.32 1.75 8.85
CA LEU A 338 2.80 2.79 7.96
C LEU A 338 2.17 3.93 8.77
N PRO A 339 2.39 5.20 8.35
CA PRO A 339 1.73 6.34 8.97
C PRO A 339 0.21 6.23 8.86
N GLY A 340 -0.53 6.63 9.89
CA GLY A 340 -1.98 6.47 9.96
C GLY A 340 -2.76 7.22 8.88
N HIS A 341 -2.20 8.29 8.32
CA HIS A 341 -2.79 9.02 7.20
C HIS A 341 -2.48 8.39 5.83
N ALA A 342 -1.47 7.52 5.73
CA ALA A 342 -1.01 6.95 4.47
C ALA A 342 -1.88 5.76 4.01
N VAL A 343 -3.19 5.98 3.90
CA VAL A 343 -4.16 4.94 3.51
C VAL A 343 -3.85 4.34 2.14
N TYR A 344 -3.24 5.11 1.24
CA TYR A 344 -2.80 4.64 -0.08
C TYR A 344 -1.77 3.49 0.00
N ASP A 345 -1.01 3.39 1.08
CA ASP A 345 -0.07 2.28 1.29
C ASP A 345 -0.76 0.96 1.67
N HIS A 346 -2.07 0.99 1.99
CA HIS A 346 -2.86 -0.22 2.25
C HIS A 346 -3.00 -1.14 1.02
N VAL A 347 -2.49 -0.75 -0.15
CA VAL A 347 -2.33 -1.66 -1.31
C VAL A 347 -1.55 -2.93 -0.93
N VAL A 348 -0.69 -2.90 0.08
CA VAL A 348 0.00 -4.08 0.63
C VAL A 348 -0.94 -5.15 1.19
N LEU A 349 -2.20 -4.80 1.53
CA LEU A 349 -3.20 -5.74 2.01
C LEU A 349 -3.81 -6.60 0.91
N LEU A 350 -3.56 -6.27 -0.36
CA LEU A 350 -4.18 -6.93 -1.52
C LEU A 350 -4.08 -8.47 -1.47
N PRO A 351 -2.92 -9.11 -1.19
CA PRO A 351 -2.86 -10.57 -1.09
C PRO A 351 -3.75 -11.13 0.01
N GLY A 352 -3.80 -10.51 1.17
CA GLY A 352 -4.67 -10.92 2.28
C GLY A 352 -6.16 -10.80 1.93
N ILE A 353 -6.56 -9.71 1.28
CA ILE A 353 -7.93 -9.47 0.82
C ILE A 353 -8.33 -10.52 -0.22
N LEU A 354 -7.47 -10.79 -1.23
CA LEU A 354 -7.72 -11.80 -2.25
C LEU A 354 -7.84 -13.21 -1.65
N LEU A 355 -6.96 -13.55 -0.70
CA LEU A 355 -6.97 -14.84 -0.03
C LEU A 355 -8.27 -15.02 0.77
N ILE A 356 -8.70 -14.01 1.53
CA ILE A 356 -9.97 -14.03 2.26
C ILE A 356 -11.14 -14.15 1.28
N ALA A 357 -11.22 -13.30 0.27
CA ALA A 357 -12.35 -13.22 -0.66
C ALA A 357 -12.56 -14.52 -1.44
N LEU A 358 -11.49 -15.15 -1.93
CA LEU A 358 -11.58 -16.32 -2.79
C LEU A 358 -11.54 -17.65 -2.04
N SER A 359 -11.13 -17.64 -0.77
CA SER A 359 -11.06 -18.87 0.05
C SER A 359 -12.07 -18.91 1.20
N TRP A 360 -12.89 -17.87 1.36
CA TRP A 360 -13.78 -17.72 2.53
C TRP A 360 -14.74 -18.88 2.74
N GLN A 361 -15.26 -19.50 1.67
CA GLN A 361 -16.21 -20.60 1.76
C GLN A 361 -15.63 -21.82 2.48
N VAL A 362 -14.33 -22.08 2.28
CA VAL A 362 -13.61 -23.19 2.92
C VAL A 362 -13.48 -22.94 4.41
N PHE A 363 -13.20 -21.69 4.81
CA PHE A 363 -12.92 -21.32 6.20
C PHE A 363 -14.19 -20.97 6.99
N ALA A 364 -15.18 -20.31 6.37
CA ALA A 364 -16.41 -19.89 7.06
C ALA A 364 -17.32 -21.04 7.53
N ARG A 365 -17.20 -22.21 6.90
CA ARG A 365 -17.95 -23.40 7.32
C ARG A 365 -17.50 -23.97 8.66
N SER A 366 -16.26 -23.68 9.06
CA SER A 366 -15.62 -24.30 10.21
C SER A 366 -15.75 -23.50 11.51
N ILE A 367 -16.03 -22.18 11.45
CA ILE A 367 -16.16 -21.32 12.64
C ILE A 367 -17.30 -20.31 12.44
N PRO A 368 -18.43 -20.41 13.17
CA PRO A 368 -19.55 -19.45 13.04
C PRO A 368 -19.13 -17.98 13.31
N ARG A 369 -18.26 -17.76 14.30
CA ARG A 369 -17.74 -16.42 14.65
C ARG A 369 -16.95 -15.78 13.52
N LEU A 370 -16.32 -16.57 12.66
CA LEU A 370 -15.62 -16.08 11.48
C LEU A 370 -16.56 -15.39 10.50
N ARG A 371 -17.82 -15.85 10.38
CA ARG A 371 -18.83 -15.25 9.49
C ARG A 371 -19.19 -13.84 9.92
N VAL A 372 -19.31 -13.58 11.23
CA VAL A 372 -19.61 -12.26 11.77
C VAL A 372 -18.44 -11.31 11.48
N LEU A 373 -17.21 -11.73 11.83
CA LEU A 373 -16.00 -10.94 11.57
C LEU A 373 -15.81 -10.67 10.06
N LEU A 374 -16.07 -11.68 9.22
CA LEU A 374 -16.05 -11.54 7.78
C LEU A 374 -17.09 -10.52 7.30
N GLY A 375 -18.33 -10.59 7.82
CA GLY A 375 -19.40 -9.66 7.49
C GLY A 375 -19.04 -8.21 7.84
N VAL A 376 -18.52 -7.99 9.05
CA VAL A 376 -18.07 -6.66 9.51
C VAL A 376 -16.91 -6.15 8.65
N THR A 377 -15.90 -6.99 8.37
CA THR A 377 -14.75 -6.60 7.54
C THR A 377 -15.16 -6.35 6.09
N ALA A 378 -16.06 -7.18 5.54
CA ALA A 378 -16.62 -6.98 4.21
C ALA A 378 -17.42 -5.68 4.13
N LEU A 379 -18.24 -5.38 5.13
CA LEU A 379 -18.98 -4.11 5.19
C LEU A 379 -18.01 -2.92 5.23
N ALA A 380 -16.97 -2.96 6.06
CA ALA A 380 -15.95 -1.91 6.15
C ALA A 380 -15.16 -1.75 4.83
N PHE A 381 -14.97 -2.84 4.07
CA PHE A 381 -14.30 -2.80 2.78
C PHE A 381 -15.21 -2.31 1.66
N PHE A 382 -16.40 -2.87 1.52
CA PHE A 382 -17.30 -2.59 0.39
C PHE A 382 -18.12 -1.32 0.53
N TRP A 383 -18.24 -0.79 1.73
CA TRP A 383 -19.07 0.36 2.04
C TRP A 383 -18.75 1.59 1.18
N GLN A 384 -17.50 1.79 0.76
CA GLN A 384 -17.08 2.90 -0.08
C GLN A 384 -17.80 2.91 -1.45
N TRP A 385 -18.06 1.74 -2.05
CA TRP A 385 -18.79 1.61 -3.31
C TRP A 385 -20.31 1.71 -3.15
N ILE A 386 -20.82 1.55 -1.95
CA ILE A 386 -22.23 1.80 -1.61
C ILE A 386 -22.44 3.28 -1.33
N LEU A 387 -21.53 3.89 -0.57
CA LEU A 387 -21.61 5.29 -0.18
C LEU A 387 -21.44 6.24 -1.38
N ALA A 388 -20.51 5.97 -2.29
CA ALA A 388 -20.26 6.85 -3.41
C ALA A 388 -21.51 7.11 -4.27
N PRO A 389 -22.24 6.08 -4.76
CA PRO A 389 -23.51 6.29 -5.44
C PRO A 389 -24.55 7.03 -4.59
N ALA A 390 -24.64 6.69 -3.29
CA ALA A 390 -25.59 7.33 -2.39
C ALA A 390 -25.30 8.84 -2.21
N VAL A 391 -24.03 9.22 -2.03
CA VAL A 391 -23.64 10.64 -1.93
C VAL A 391 -23.88 11.38 -3.24
N ILE A 392 -23.57 10.76 -4.39
CA ILE A 392 -23.84 11.37 -5.69
C ILE A 392 -25.34 11.65 -5.87
N ALA A 393 -26.19 10.68 -5.53
CA ALA A 393 -27.64 10.79 -5.66
C ALA A 393 -28.26 11.82 -4.67
N THR A 394 -27.73 11.90 -3.46
CA THR A 394 -28.29 12.74 -2.39
C THR A 394 -27.66 14.14 -2.30
N ARG A 395 -26.55 14.39 -3.03
CA ARG A 395 -25.82 15.67 -3.00
C ARG A 395 -26.72 16.91 -3.16
N PRO A 396 -27.73 16.94 -4.07
CA PRO A 396 -28.60 18.11 -4.23
C PRO A 396 -29.45 18.43 -2.99
N ILE A 397 -29.63 17.44 -2.09
CA ILE A 397 -30.54 17.52 -0.92
C ILE A 397 -29.75 17.70 0.38
N LEU A 398 -28.46 17.34 0.38
CA LEU A 398 -27.62 17.38 1.58
C LEU A 398 -27.16 18.82 1.89
N SER A 399 -27.22 19.19 3.18
CA SER A 399 -26.58 20.42 3.63
C SER A 399 -25.05 20.34 3.42
N PRO A 400 -24.37 21.48 3.16
CA PRO A 400 -22.91 21.49 2.97
C PRO A 400 -22.12 20.88 4.13
N GLN A 401 -22.60 21.07 5.36
CA GLN A 401 -21.99 20.53 6.58
C GLN A 401 -22.09 19.00 6.63
N PHE A 402 -23.26 18.44 6.32
CA PHE A 402 -23.46 17.00 6.27
C PHE A 402 -22.70 16.35 5.12
N ALA A 403 -22.70 16.98 3.94
CA ALA A 403 -21.91 16.54 2.80
C ALA A 403 -20.41 16.48 3.16
N SER A 404 -19.88 17.48 3.87
CA SER A 404 -18.49 17.49 4.34
C SER A 404 -18.17 16.34 5.31
N ALA A 405 -19.07 16.04 6.25
CA ALA A 405 -18.91 14.93 7.20
C ALA A 405 -18.91 13.57 6.49
N VAL A 406 -19.83 13.37 5.54
CA VAL A 406 -19.95 12.12 4.77
C VAL A 406 -18.72 11.88 3.89
N LEU A 407 -18.12 12.93 3.33
CA LEU A 407 -16.91 12.82 2.50
C LEU A 407 -15.70 12.17 3.24
N THR A 408 -15.64 12.27 4.57
CA THR A 408 -14.54 11.67 5.35
C THR A 408 -14.76 10.19 5.71
N LEU A 409 -15.97 9.66 5.52
CA LEU A 409 -16.31 8.29 5.93
C LEU A 409 -15.51 7.20 5.20
N PRO A 410 -15.24 7.28 3.87
CA PRO A 410 -14.40 6.29 3.20
C PRO A 410 -13.00 6.18 3.77
N ILE A 411 -12.41 7.32 4.18
CA ILE A 411 -11.08 7.35 4.82
C ILE A 411 -11.11 6.60 6.15
N ARG A 412 -12.11 6.87 6.99
CA ARG A 412 -12.25 6.22 8.30
C ARG A 412 -12.51 4.72 8.19
N ALA A 413 -13.37 4.32 7.24
CA ALA A 413 -13.60 2.90 6.97
C ALA A 413 -12.31 2.20 6.48
N ALA A 414 -11.59 2.81 5.56
CA ALA A 414 -10.32 2.28 5.05
C ALA A 414 -9.28 2.07 6.16
N ALA A 415 -9.23 2.95 7.16
CA ALA A 415 -8.32 2.83 8.31
C ALA A 415 -8.62 1.60 9.20
N SER A 416 -9.84 1.07 9.20
CA SER A 416 -10.21 -0.12 9.99
C SER A 416 -9.89 -1.46 9.30
N ILE A 417 -9.73 -1.47 7.98
CA ILE A 417 -9.54 -2.68 7.16
C ILE A 417 -8.34 -3.52 7.59
N PRO A 418 -7.14 -2.97 7.87
CA PRO A 418 -5.98 -3.76 8.27
C PRO A 418 -6.22 -4.66 9.48
N PHE A 419 -6.99 -4.19 10.47
CA PHE A 419 -7.31 -4.96 11.68
C PHE A 419 -8.25 -6.14 11.39
N GLY A 420 -9.27 -5.92 10.56
CA GLY A 420 -10.17 -6.98 10.10
C GLY A 420 -9.42 -8.05 9.29
N VAL A 421 -8.56 -7.62 8.37
CA VAL A 421 -7.71 -8.50 7.56
C VAL A 421 -6.78 -9.31 8.46
N LEU A 422 -6.08 -8.67 9.42
CA LEU A 422 -5.19 -9.34 10.37
C LEU A 422 -5.94 -10.40 11.17
N ALA A 423 -7.10 -10.07 11.74
CA ALA A 423 -7.89 -10.99 12.54
C ALA A 423 -8.40 -12.20 11.73
N LEU A 424 -8.92 -11.96 10.51
CA LEU A 424 -9.39 -13.03 9.62
C LEU A 424 -8.26 -13.97 9.21
N LEU A 425 -7.12 -13.43 8.77
CA LEU A 425 -5.95 -14.22 8.39
C LEU A 425 -5.37 -14.98 9.57
N GLY A 426 -5.36 -14.41 10.78
CA GLY A 426 -4.94 -15.08 12.00
C GLY A 426 -5.81 -16.29 12.33
N LEU A 427 -7.14 -16.16 12.17
CA LEU A 427 -8.06 -17.29 12.33
C LEU A 427 -7.87 -18.37 11.26
N MET A 428 -7.64 -17.97 9.99
CA MET A 428 -7.32 -18.90 8.91
C MET A 428 -6.02 -19.66 9.17
N MET A 429 -4.96 -18.99 9.61
CA MET A 429 -3.67 -19.61 9.97
C MET A 429 -3.87 -20.64 11.10
N ARG A 430 -4.62 -20.29 12.15
CA ARG A 430 -4.91 -21.21 13.25
C ARG A 430 -5.61 -22.49 12.79
N GLN A 431 -6.53 -22.40 11.83
CA GLN A 431 -7.22 -23.56 11.27
C GLN A 431 -6.29 -24.47 10.47
N VAL A 432 -5.45 -23.89 9.60
CA VAL A 432 -4.47 -24.63 8.79
C VAL A 432 -3.53 -25.39 9.71
N THR A 433 -2.97 -24.74 10.73
CA THR A 433 -2.06 -25.36 11.70
C THR A 433 -2.74 -26.50 12.48
N ARG A 434 -4.00 -26.33 12.89
CA ARG A 434 -4.74 -27.40 13.61
C ARG A 434 -4.97 -28.64 12.75
N LYS A 435 -5.31 -28.49 11.47
CA LYS A 435 -5.51 -29.60 10.54
C LYS A 435 -4.22 -30.40 10.32
N GLN A 436 -3.08 -29.75 10.24
CA GLN A 436 -1.77 -30.42 10.11
C GLN A 436 -1.45 -31.26 11.35
N ILE A 437 -1.67 -30.71 12.56
CA ILE A 437 -1.44 -31.45 13.81
C ILE A 437 -2.37 -32.68 13.93
N ALA A 438 -3.62 -32.54 13.49
CA ALA A 438 -4.59 -33.65 13.52
C ALA A 438 -4.29 -34.72 12.44
N GLY A 439 -3.87 -34.31 11.22
CA GLY A 439 -3.54 -35.21 10.13
C GLY A 439 -2.17 -35.90 10.23
N GLY A 440 -1.24 -35.37 11.03
CA GLY A 440 0.07 -35.98 11.28
C GLY A 440 0.07 -36.99 12.44
N ARG A 441 -1.09 -37.26 13.05
CA ARG A 441 -1.25 -38.29 14.10
C ARG A 441 -1.86 -39.60 13.58
N ASN A 442 -2.17 -39.72 12.31
CA ASN A 442 -2.58 -40.92 11.61
C ASN A 442 -1.41 -41.41 10.71
#